data_09cd3df9e880452ae7afb0e687d10832
#
_entry.id   09cd3df9e880452ae7afb0e687d10832
#
_cell.length_a   1.000
_cell.length_b   1.000
_cell.length_c   1.000
_cell.angle_alpha   90.00
_cell.angle_beta   90.00
_cell.angle_gamma   90.00
#
_symmetry.space_group_name_H-M   'P 1'
#
loop_
_entity.id
_entity.type
_entity.pdbx_description
1 polymer ?
#
loop_
_entity_poly.entity_id
_entity_poly.type
_entity_poly.pdbx_seq_one_letter_code
_entity_poly.pdbx_strand_id
1 'polypeptide(L)'
;AGSQTALFSDLGIAGANNMVANEIYKLKSTTLMETVVNQLGLNIRYYGHVFLRDVNCYKTCPLQITPLQDVEKPFEMTVVPKGGNDLEFQINDGEWKKAHFGNKVNTEFGPIAITKTQHYTEQYKDYKVIARVSTVAGVAKALEANLNAEAADKFSDVVNLSFACDNEQMSIDVLNALVAVYNQEAIDDKNSVARNTEDFIAERIESLSKDLSGVDSRIAQLKVNNMNSQMFSDPTTSLQFVKNANDADLQVSLANQIVAYMHRMNGQELIPSNTGLADAGIQGQIANYNDKMLQYQKIQASSGKDNPVMIEITNSLNSMRSTILQSLNTYVNSLRLKQSNAHSQEGRATGGMSAIPSQEKAITEVSRQQQIKEQLYLYLLNKREENALQLAITEPNAKVIEKSASAGQVSPNQTRIVALGIILGLAFPALMIYLMFWIQSLDTLIRSRRDIEDNTDLSVIGEVPEKPAGQESKEIVVTETGRDRISEALRIIRSNLDYVLPKKGSEGRVLQLTSTTASEGKSFLALNLALTTAQAGKKVVCVDLDLRKGRFSDYVNISNNGIGVSASL
;
A
#
# COMPACT_ATOMS: atom_id res chain seq x y z
N ALA A 1 -19.85 3.55 24.71
CA ALA A 1 -19.01 4.52 23.97
C ALA A 1 -19.70 5.88 23.77
N GLY A 2 -21.04 5.92 23.64
CA GLY A 2 -21.76 7.17 23.33
C GLY A 2 -21.83 8.23 24.43
N SER A 3 -21.69 7.90 25.70
CA SER A 3 -21.84 8.90 26.79
C SER A 3 -20.55 9.64 27.16
N GLN A 4 -19.39 9.07 26.88
CA GLN A 4 -18.11 9.74 27.13
C GLN A 4 -17.70 10.65 25.97
N THR A 5 -18.05 10.29 24.75
CA THR A 5 -17.79 11.10 23.54
C THR A 5 -18.57 12.42 23.56
N ALA A 6 -19.78 12.45 24.11
CA ALA A 6 -20.59 13.67 24.21
C ALA A 6 -20.01 14.71 25.18
N LEU A 7 -19.33 14.28 26.25
CA LEU A 7 -18.66 15.17 27.20
C LEU A 7 -17.37 15.79 26.64
N PHE A 8 -16.72 15.13 25.70
CA PHE A 8 -15.47 15.62 25.07
C PHE A 8 -15.73 16.50 23.85
N SER A 9 -16.89 16.35 23.17
CA SER A 9 -17.27 17.23 22.06
C SER A 9 -17.55 18.67 22.50
N ASP A 10 -18.07 18.85 23.71
CA ASP A 10 -18.35 20.19 24.29
C ASP A 10 -17.07 20.95 24.74
N LEU A 11 -15.94 20.25 24.85
CA LEU A 11 -14.65 20.85 25.19
C LEU A 11 -13.80 21.28 23.99
N GLY A 12 -14.33 21.20 22.75
CA GLY A 12 -13.67 21.73 21.56
C GLY A 12 -12.37 21.02 21.17
N ILE A 13 -12.12 19.84 21.71
CA ILE A 13 -10.96 19.03 21.35
C ILE A 13 -11.32 18.28 20.07
N ALA A 14 -10.66 18.59 18.97
CA ALA A 14 -10.78 17.96 17.65
C ALA A 14 -10.41 16.45 17.72
N GLY A 15 -11.31 15.62 18.30
CA GLY A 15 -11.01 14.25 18.68
C GLY A 15 -11.63 13.16 17.81
N ALA A 16 -12.78 13.38 17.20
CA ALA A 16 -13.49 12.30 16.52
C ALA A 16 -12.74 11.78 15.26
N ASN A 17 -12.19 12.67 14.44
CA ASN A 17 -11.45 12.27 13.24
C ASN A 17 -10.11 11.58 13.56
N ASN A 18 -9.47 11.93 14.68
CA ASN A 18 -8.23 11.28 15.11
C ASN A 18 -8.48 9.89 15.69
N MET A 19 -9.67 9.62 16.25
CA MET A 19 -10.00 8.31 16.81
C MET A 19 -10.14 7.25 15.72
N VAL A 20 -10.90 7.51 14.65
CA VAL A 20 -11.06 6.55 13.53
C VAL A 20 -9.74 6.34 12.80
N ALA A 21 -8.95 7.40 12.58
CA ALA A 21 -7.64 7.27 11.97
C ALA A 21 -6.70 6.37 12.80
N ASN A 22 -6.69 6.52 14.13
CA ASN A 22 -5.91 5.68 15.02
C ASN A 22 -6.35 4.20 14.97
N GLU A 23 -7.66 3.95 14.91
CA GLU A 23 -8.17 2.57 14.77
C GLU A 23 -7.81 1.96 13.42
N ILE A 24 -7.82 2.72 12.34
CA ILE A 24 -7.32 2.29 11.02
C ILE A 24 -5.82 1.93 11.10
N TYR A 25 -5.00 2.72 11.78
CA TYR A 25 -3.58 2.39 11.98
C TYR A 25 -3.40 1.11 12.79
N LYS A 26 -4.20 0.89 13.84
CA LYS A 26 -4.17 -0.36 14.61
C LYS A 26 -4.54 -1.57 13.74
N LEU A 27 -5.62 -1.47 12.94
CA LEU A 27 -6.03 -2.52 12.01
C LEU A 27 -4.96 -2.86 10.96
N LYS A 28 -4.13 -1.90 10.58
CA LYS A 28 -3.00 -2.07 9.65
C LYS A 28 -1.70 -2.45 10.36
N SER A 29 -1.69 -2.67 11.67
CA SER A 29 -0.44 -2.99 12.37
C SER A 29 0.09 -4.36 11.97
N THR A 30 1.41 -4.44 11.76
CA THR A 30 2.10 -5.70 11.45
C THR A 30 1.90 -6.74 12.56
N THR A 31 1.89 -6.33 13.83
CA THR A 31 1.69 -7.22 14.97
C THR A 31 0.33 -7.90 14.94
N LEU A 32 -0.74 -7.14 14.64
CA LEU A 32 -2.08 -7.69 14.49
C LEU A 32 -2.11 -8.71 13.34
N MET A 33 -1.44 -8.36 12.23
CA MET A 33 -1.36 -9.23 11.06
C MET A 33 -0.54 -10.50 11.34
N GLU A 34 0.51 -10.44 12.15
CA GLU A 34 1.25 -11.63 12.62
C GLU A 34 0.35 -12.59 13.39
N THR A 35 -0.52 -12.07 14.27
CA THR A 35 -1.51 -12.88 14.98
C THR A 35 -2.50 -13.54 14.03
N VAL A 36 -2.96 -12.83 12.99
CA VAL A 36 -3.83 -13.39 11.93
C VAL A 36 -3.10 -14.49 11.15
N VAL A 37 -1.84 -14.27 10.77
CA VAL A 37 -1.02 -15.26 10.07
C VAL A 37 -0.86 -16.52 10.90
N ASN A 38 -0.60 -16.40 12.20
CA ASN A 38 -0.47 -17.54 13.11
C ASN A 38 -1.80 -18.27 13.28
N GLN A 39 -2.89 -17.55 13.48
CA GLN A 39 -4.23 -18.14 13.67
C GLN A 39 -4.70 -18.93 12.45
N LEU A 40 -4.44 -18.43 11.25
CA LEU A 40 -4.85 -19.06 10.00
C LEU A 40 -3.78 -19.98 9.39
N GLY A 41 -2.57 -20.03 9.94
CA GLY A 41 -1.45 -20.82 9.42
C GLY A 41 -0.95 -20.37 8.05
N LEU A 42 -1.00 -19.06 7.75
CA LEU A 42 -0.68 -18.49 6.43
C LEU A 42 0.81 -18.39 6.15
N ASN A 43 1.67 -18.69 7.12
CA ASN A 43 3.11 -18.81 6.93
C ASN A 43 3.48 -19.95 5.98
N ILE A 44 2.53 -20.87 5.69
CA ILE A 44 2.68 -21.93 4.69
C ILE A 44 1.56 -21.80 3.67
N ARG A 45 1.92 -21.51 2.43
CA ARG A 45 0.97 -21.43 1.31
C ARG A 45 1.12 -22.61 0.39
N TYR A 46 0.01 -23.23 0.02
CA TYR A 46 -0.03 -24.42 -0.79
C TYR A 46 -0.53 -24.11 -2.20
N TYR A 47 0.21 -24.59 -3.19
CA TYR A 47 -0.13 -24.45 -4.59
C TYR A 47 -0.21 -25.82 -5.24
N GLY A 48 -1.26 -26.07 -5.98
CA GLY A 48 -1.40 -27.21 -6.85
C GLY A 48 -0.99 -26.85 -8.27
N HIS A 49 -0.17 -27.67 -8.93
CA HIS A 49 0.22 -27.43 -10.30
C HIS A 49 -0.87 -27.96 -11.23
N VAL A 50 -1.62 -27.06 -11.90
CA VAL A 50 -2.68 -27.39 -12.83
C VAL A 50 -2.28 -26.87 -14.22
N PHE A 51 -1.93 -27.77 -15.12
CA PHE A 51 -1.52 -27.50 -16.50
C PHE A 51 -0.31 -26.55 -16.57
N LEU A 52 -0.49 -25.25 -16.70
CA LEU A 52 0.58 -24.22 -16.80
C LEU A 52 0.51 -23.18 -15.68
N ARG A 53 -0.27 -23.45 -14.64
CA ARG A 53 -0.48 -22.50 -13.53
C ARG A 53 -0.33 -23.18 -12.19
N ASP A 54 0.23 -22.45 -11.25
CA ASP A 54 0.15 -22.76 -9.82
C ASP A 54 -1.12 -22.11 -9.28
N VAL A 55 -2.02 -22.92 -8.73
CA VAL A 55 -3.29 -22.49 -8.13
C VAL A 55 -3.19 -22.61 -6.63
N ASN A 56 -3.49 -21.53 -5.90
CA ASN A 56 -3.51 -21.54 -4.45
C ASN A 56 -4.63 -22.44 -3.93
N CYS A 57 -4.26 -23.53 -3.25
CA CYS A 57 -5.20 -24.53 -2.73
C CYS A 57 -5.75 -24.17 -1.36
N TYR A 58 -5.12 -23.23 -0.64
CA TYR A 58 -5.51 -22.82 0.71
C TYR A 58 -6.01 -24.00 1.57
N LYS A 59 -7.28 -23.99 2.03
CA LYS A 59 -7.90 -25.06 2.87
C LYS A 59 -8.21 -26.34 2.10
N THR A 60 -8.18 -26.33 0.77
CA THR A 60 -8.51 -27.52 -0.07
C THR A 60 -7.29 -28.34 -0.44
N CYS A 61 -6.11 -28.00 0.07
CA CYS A 61 -4.88 -28.73 -0.20
C CYS A 61 -4.99 -30.18 0.32
N PRO A 62 -4.59 -31.19 -0.48
CA PRO A 62 -4.61 -32.58 -0.06
C PRO A 62 -3.53 -32.91 0.98
N LEU A 63 -2.53 -32.05 1.15
CA LEU A 63 -1.40 -32.26 2.05
C LEU A 63 -1.27 -31.09 3.01
N GLN A 64 -0.75 -31.40 4.20
CA GLN A 64 -0.39 -30.40 5.22
C GLN A 64 1.06 -30.60 5.65
N ILE A 65 1.83 -29.53 5.65
CA ILE A 65 3.20 -29.50 6.17
C ILE A 65 3.18 -28.77 7.51
N THR A 66 3.75 -29.39 8.52
CA THR A 66 3.85 -28.81 9.85
C THR A 66 5.31 -28.70 10.23
N PRO A 67 5.90 -27.48 10.24
CA PRO A 67 7.21 -27.25 10.84
C PRO A 67 7.15 -27.57 12.33
N LEU A 68 8.17 -28.27 12.84
CA LEU A 68 8.27 -28.62 14.27
C LEU A 68 9.14 -27.62 15.03
N GLN A 69 9.65 -26.60 14.35
CA GLN A 69 10.41 -25.46 14.88
C GLN A 69 10.06 -24.21 14.08
N ASP A 70 10.34 -23.04 14.65
CA ASP A 70 10.13 -21.77 13.97
C ASP A 70 10.99 -21.67 12.71
N VAL A 71 10.39 -21.15 11.66
CA VAL A 71 11.02 -20.99 10.35
C VAL A 71 11.79 -19.67 10.31
N GLU A 72 13.11 -19.75 10.35
CA GLU A 72 13.96 -18.55 10.29
C GLU A 72 14.17 -18.02 8.86
N LYS A 73 14.17 -18.90 7.87
CA LYS A 73 14.39 -18.55 6.46
C LYS A 73 13.31 -19.15 5.57
N PRO A 74 12.81 -18.38 4.59
CA PRO A 74 11.82 -18.89 3.66
C PRO A 74 12.42 -19.99 2.76
N PHE A 75 11.58 -20.98 2.43
CA PHE A 75 11.94 -22.05 1.48
C PHE A 75 10.70 -22.53 0.73
N GLU A 76 10.92 -23.11 -0.44
CA GLU A 76 9.89 -23.78 -1.22
C GLU A 76 10.07 -25.28 -1.15
N MET A 77 8.99 -26.02 -0.90
CA MET A 77 9.00 -27.47 -0.87
C MET A 77 8.00 -28.00 -1.89
N THR A 78 8.47 -28.83 -2.79
CA THR A 78 7.61 -29.60 -3.69
C THR A 78 7.42 -30.99 -3.13
N VAL A 79 6.18 -31.43 -3.00
CA VAL A 79 5.81 -32.76 -2.49
C VAL A 79 4.98 -33.50 -3.55
N VAL A 80 5.34 -34.74 -3.81
CA VAL A 80 4.65 -35.63 -4.75
C VAL A 80 4.29 -36.93 -4.03
N PRO A 81 2.99 -37.18 -3.76
CA PRO A 81 2.52 -38.46 -3.24
C PRO A 81 2.78 -39.60 -4.21
N LYS A 82 3.28 -40.75 -3.75
CA LYS A 82 3.54 -41.93 -4.61
C LYS A 82 2.50 -43.04 -4.44
N GLY A 83 1.50 -42.80 -3.60
CA GLY A 83 0.45 -43.75 -3.25
C GLY A 83 0.70 -44.44 -1.93
N GLY A 84 -0.35 -44.94 -1.28
CA GLY A 84 -0.24 -45.49 0.07
C GLY A 84 0.29 -44.47 1.05
N ASN A 85 1.39 -44.80 1.75
CA ASN A 85 2.03 -43.90 2.72
C ASN A 85 3.33 -43.25 2.21
N ASP A 86 3.68 -43.44 0.95
CA ASP A 86 4.95 -42.99 0.37
C ASP A 86 4.81 -41.64 -0.30
N LEU A 87 5.83 -40.81 -0.18
CA LEU A 87 5.97 -39.53 -0.84
C LEU A 87 7.41 -39.24 -1.26
N GLU A 88 7.56 -38.42 -2.25
CA GLU A 88 8.84 -37.81 -2.60
C GLU A 88 8.73 -36.30 -2.42
N PHE A 89 9.80 -35.69 -1.96
CA PHE A 89 9.85 -34.24 -1.78
C PHE A 89 11.19 -33.67 -2.24
N GLN A 90 11.16 -32.41 -2.60
CA GLN A 90 12.31 -31.61 -3.04
C GLN A 90 12.22 -30.23 -2.35
N ILE A 91 13.35 -29.69 -1.92
CA ILE A 91 13.42 -28.34 -1.30
C ILE A 91 14.31 -27.46 -2.18
N ASN A 92 13.84 -26.26 -2.55
CA ASN A 92 14.57 -25.23 -3.31
C ASN A 92 15.35 -25.81 -4.52
N ASP A 93 14.69 -26.61 -5.36
CA ASP A 93 15.31 -27.28 -6.53
C ASP A 93 16.52 -28.21 -6.22
N GLY A 94 16.66 -28.64 -4.96
CA GLY A 94 17.66 -29.62 -4.53
C GLY A 94 17.35 -31.04 -5.02
N GLU A 95 17.95 -32.04 -4.39
CA GLU A 95 17.70 -33.44 -4.71
C GLU A 95 16.35 -33.95 -4.21
N TRP A 96 15.71 -34.86 -4.97
CA TRP A 96 14.51 -35.56 -4.56
C TRP A 96 14.81 -36.56 -3.43
N LYS A 97 14.07 -36.46 -2.33
CA LYS A 97 14.19 -37.34 -1.17
C LYS A 97 12.89 -38.10 -0.95
N LYS A 98 13.01 -39.35 -0.50
CA LYS A 98 11.85 -40.19 -0.18
C LYS A 98 11.50 -40.05 1.29
N ALA A 99 10.21 -40.05 1.61
CA ALA A 99 9.70 -40.01 2.97
C ALA A 99 8.34 -40.73 3.06
N HIS A 100 7.83 -40.83 4.27
CA HIS A 100 6.50 -41.40 4.55
C HIS A 100 5.63 -40.35 5.24
N PHE A 101 4.34 -40.35 4.93
CA PHE A 101 3.38 -39.48 5.61
C PHE A 101 3.37 -39.71 7.12
N GLY A 102 3.29 -38.63 7.88
CA GLY A 102 3.26 -38.64 9.34
C GLY A 102 4.63 -38.77 10.01
N ASN A 103 5.68 -39.10 9.28
CA ASN A 103 7.02 -39.20 9.83
C ASN A 103 7.71 -37.83 9.88
N LYS A 104 8.56 -37.67 10.91
CA LYS A 104 9.44 -36.51 11.03
C LYS A 104 10.54 -36.59 9.96
N VAL A 105 10.65 -35.56 9.16
CA VAL A 105 11.70 -35.38 8.15
C VAL A 105 12.64 -34.27 8.59
N ASN A 106 13.94 -34.56 8.74
CA ASN A 106 14.93 -33.55 9.03
C ASN A 106 15.37 -32.85 7.75
N THR A 107 15.26 -31.54 7.73
CA THR A 107 15.69 -30.69 6.61
C THR A 107 16.72 -29.67 7.10
N GLU A 108 17.39 -29.00 6.19
CA GLU A 108 18.30 -27.88 6.51
C GLU A 108 17.60 -26.67 7.11
N PHE A 109 16.25 -26.57 6.96
CA PHE A 109 15.39 -25.53 7.52
C PHE A 109 14.69 -25.96 8.81
N GLY A 110 15.10 -27.06 9.39
CA GLY A 110 14.52 -27.67 10.59
C GLY A 110 13.67 -28.93 10.30
N PRO A 111 13.23 -29.60 11.36
CA PRO A 111 12.40 -30.79 11.24
C PRO A 111 10.96 -30.41 10.85
N ILE A 112 10.38 -31.17 9.92
CA ILE A 112 9.02 -31.00 9.42
C ILE A 112 8.27 -32.32 9.47
N ALA A 113 6.95 -32.26 9.54
CA ALA A 113 6.07 -33.38 9.32
C ALA A 113 5.15 -33.10 8.13
N ILE A 114 4.92 -34.10 7.26
CA ILE A 114 4.03 -34.01 6.11
C ILE A 114 2.90 -34.99 6.36
N THR A 115 1.66 -34.50 6.38
CA THR A 115 0.47 -35.31 6.66
C THR A 115 -0.57 -35.17 5.55
N LYS A 116 -1.45 -36.16 5.43
CA LYS A 116 -2.61 -36.11 4.55
C LYS A 116 -3.74 -35.35 5.22
N THR A 117 -4.42 -34.48 4.47
CA THR A 117 -5.63 -33.81 4.93
C THR A 117 -6.87 -34.65 4.60
N GLN A 118 -8.03 -34.22 5.08
CA GLN A 118 -9.33 -34.81 4.70
C GLN A 118 -9.64 -34.74 3.20
N HIS A 119 -8.95 -33.86 2.46
CA HIS A 119 -9.11 -33.68 1.01
C HIS A 119 -8.24 -34.63 0.21
N TYR A 120 -7.37 -35.43 0.86
CA TYR A 120 -6.53 -36.37 0.16
C TYR A 120 -7.34 -37.56 -0.37
N THR A 121 -7.19 -37.85 -1.65
CA THR A 121 -7.69 -39.07 -2.28
C THR A 121 -6.56 -39.71 -3.10
N GLU A 122 -6.67 -41.00 -3.44
CA GLU A 122 -5.66 -41.68 -4.27
C GLU A 122 -5.53 -41.08 -5.70
N GLN A 123 -6.46 -40.22 -6.12
CA GLN A 123 -6.36 -39.45 -7.37
C GLN A 123 -5.20 -38.43 -7.35
N TYR A 124 -4.74 -38.03 -6.15
CA TYR A 124 -3.58 -37.16 -5.99
C TYR A 124 -2.23 -37.89 -6.06
N LYS A 125 -2.22 -39.19 -6.38
CA LYS A 125 -0.99 -39.89 -6.70
C LYS A 125 -0.28 -39.22 -7.87
N ASP A 126 1.01 -38.97 -7.71
CA ASP A 126 1.88 -38.25 -8.65
C ASP A 126 1.48 -36.77 -8.91
N TYR A 127 0.54 -36.24 -8.11
CA TYR A 127 0.17 -34.84 -8.19
C TYR A 127 1.18 -33.96 -7.45
N LYS A 128 1.67 -32.92 -8.12
CA LYS A 128 2.69 -32.02 -7.59
C LYS A 128 2.03 -30.95 -6.71
N VAL A 129 2.34 -30.93 -5.42
CA VAL A 129 1.96 -29.89 -4.46
C VAL A 129 3.18 -29.07 -4.11
N ILE A 130 3.10 -27.77 -4.29
CA ILE A 130 4.17 -26.82 -3.94
C ILE A 130 3.76 -26.11 -2.64
N ALA A 131 4.58 -26.19 -1.63
CA ALA A 131 4.39 -25.47 -0.38
C ALA A 131 5.47 -24.39 -0.23
N ARG A 132 5.07 -23.14 -0.16
CA ARG A 132 5.93 -22.01 0.13
C ARG A 132 5.86 -21.69 1.60
N VAL A 133 6.95 -21.99 2.30
CA VAL A 133 7.09 -21.76 3.74
C VAL A 133 7.85 -20.45 3.93
N SER A 134 7.27 -19.55 4.72
CA SER A 134 7.83 -18.20 4.94
C SER A 134 7.81 -17.86 6.42
N THR A 135 8.55 -16.84 6.81
CA THR A 135 8.50 -16.32 8.18
C THR A 135 7.17 -15.62 8.43
N VAL A 136 6.66 -15.71 9.65
CA VAL A 136 5.39 -15.07 10.04
C VAL A 136 5.43 -13.57 9.76
N ALA A 137 6.52 -12.89 10.17
CA ALA A 137 6.70 -11.45 9.94
C ALA A 137 6.73 -11.07 8.45
N GLY A 138 7.39 -11.89 7.61
CA GLY A 138 7.43 -11.67 6.16
C GLY A 138 6.05 -11.77 5.51
N VAL A 139 5.26 -12.77 5.93
CA VAL A 139 3.89 -12.94 5.43
C VAL A 139 2.98 -11.83 5.95
N ALA A 140 3.08 -11.47 7.24
CA ALA A 140 2.28 -10.39 7.83
C ALA A 140 2.48 -9.07 7.08
N LYS A 141 3.73 -8.70 6.79
CA LYS A 141 4.05 -7.50 6.00
C LYS A 141 3.49 -7.56 4.58
N ALA A 142 3.52 -8.74 3.94
CA ALA A 142 2.93 -8.91 2.60
C ALA A 142 1.39 -8.82 2.62
N LEU A 143 0.73 -9.32 3.67
CA LEU A 143 -0.72 -9.20 3.83
C LEU A 143 -1.13 -7.76 4.17
N GLU A 144 -0.38 -7.08 5.03
CA GLU A 144 -0.58 -5.66 5.35
C GLU A 144 -0.59 -4.79 4.08
N ALA A 145 0.36 -5.01 3.17
CA ALA A 145 0.45 -4.27 1.91
C ALA A 145 -0.78 -4.46 1.00
N ASN A 146 -1.49 -5.58 1.12
CA ASN A 146 -2.69 -5.88 0.34
C ASN A 146 -4.00 -5.52 1.08
N LEU A 147 -3.90 -5.08 2.34
CA LEU A 147 -5.04 -4.63 3.13
C LEU A 147 -5.30 -3.15 2.88
N ASN A 148 -6.49 -2.83 2.40
CA ASN A 148 -6.98 -1.46 2.39
C ASN A 148 -8.03 -1.27 3.49
N ALA A 149 -7.81 -0.27 4.34
CA ALA A 149 -8.73 0.14 5.38
C ALA A 149 -8.92 1.66 5.28
N GLU A 150 -10.15 2.08 5.07
CA GLU A 150 -10.52 3.49 4.84
C GLU A 150 -11.80 3.81 5.59
N ALA A 151 -11.90 5.03 6.14
CA ALA A 151 -13.16 5.52 6.69
C ALA A 151 -14.19 5.67 5.55
N ALA A 152 -15.43 5.28 5.81
CA ALA A 152 -16.50 5.37 4.80
C ALA A 152 -16.80 6.81 4.39
N ASP A 153 -16.66 7.76 5.33
CA ASP A 153 -16.75 9.20 5.12
C ASP A 153 -15.94 9.93 6.20
N LYS A 154 -15.63 11.22 5.98
CA LYS A 154 -14.84 12.07 6.93
C LYS A 154 -15.42 12.15 8.34
N PHE A 155 -16.73 12.00 8.47
CA PHE A 155 -17.45 12.11 9.75
C PHE A 155 -18.08 10.78 10.20
N SER A 156 -17.71 9.68 9.57
CA SER A 156 -18.27 8.35 9.85
C SER A 156 -17.33 7.55 10.73
N ASP A 157 -17.89 6.86 11.73
CA ASP A 157 -17.18 5.86 12.52
C ASP A 157 -17.13 4.48 11.82
N VAL A 158 -17.61 4.40 10.58
CA VAL A 158 -17.59 3.19 9.77
C VAL A 158 -16.28 3.09 9.00
N VAL A 159 -15.62 1.94 9.09
CA VAL A 159 -14.40 1.62 8.35
C VAL A 159 -14.70 0.55 7.32
N ASN A 160 -14.36 0.82 6.06
CA ASN A 160 -14.41 -0.13 4.97
C ASN A 160 -13.08 -0.88 4.91
N LEU A 161 -13.16 -2.21 5.00
CA LEU A 161 -12.00 -3.09 4.86
C LEU A 161 -12.08 -3.84 3.54
N SER A 162 -11.00 -3.84 2.78
CA SER A 162 -10.85 -4.67 1.59
C SER A 162 -9.49 -5.33 1.54
N PHE A 163 -9.46 -6.57 1.08
CA PHE A 163 -8.24 -7.37 1.00
C PHE A 163 -8.20 -8.13 -0.32
N ALA A 164 -7.09 -8.01 -1.05
CA ALA A 164 -6.89 -8.67 -2.33
C ALA A 164 -5.84 -9.79 -2.22
N CYS A 165 -6.22 -11.00 -2.64
CA CYS A 165 -5.27 -12.10 -2.77
C CYS A 165 -5.67 -13.06 -3.91
N ASP A 166 -4.88 -14.09 -4.12
CA ASP A 166 -5.03 -15.10 -5.16
C ASP A 166 -6.06 -16.20 -4.85
N ASN A 167 -6.69 -16.18 -3.68
CA ASN A 167 -7.72 -17.12 -3.27
C ASN A 167 -8.86 -16.39 -2.57
N GLU A 168 -10.08 -16.54 -3.07
CA GLU A 168 -11.29 -15.88 -2.57
C GLU A 168 -11.58 -16.21 -1.11
N GLN A 169 -11.57 -17.51 -0.76
CA GLN A 169 -11.86 -17.95 0.61
C GLN A 169 -10.81 -17.44 1.61
N MET A 170 -9.55 -17.40 1.20
CA MET A 170 -8.48 -16.83 1.99
C MET A 170 -8.70 -15.34 2.24
N SER A 171 -9.16 -14.57 1.24
CA SER A 171 -9.48 -13.14 1.43
C SER A 171 -10.56 -12.94 2.49
N ILE A 172 -11.63 -13.71 2.43
CA ILE A 172 -12.73 -13.66 3.39
C ILE A 172 -12.26 -14.04 4.79
N ASP A 173 -11.49 -15.13 4.90
CA ASP A 173 -11.00 -15.63 6.18
C ASP A 173 -10.01 -14.64 6.83
N VAL A 174 -9.13 -14.00 6.05
CA VAL A 174 -8.20 -12.99 6.55
C VAL A 174 -8.96 -11.78 7.10
N LEU A 175 -9.96 -11.26 6.39
CA LEU A 175 -10.75 -10.12 6.88
C LEU A 175 -11.52 -10.46 8.14
N ASN A 176 -12.15 -11.64 8.19
CA ASN A 176 -12.89 -12.09 9.37
C ASN A 176 -11.96 -12.32 10.58
N ALA A 177 -10.79 -12.96 10.35
CA ALA A 177 -9.80 -13.16 11.39
C ALA A 177 -9.21 -11.84 11.89
N LEU A 178 -8.94 -10.89 10.98
CA LEU A 178 -8.44 -9.56 11.34
C LEU A 178 -9.38 -8.86 12.31
N VAL A 179 -10.68 -8.82 12.01
CA VAL A 179 -11.67 -8.18 12.89
C VAL A 179 -11.82 -8.95 14.21
N ALA A 180 -11.79 -10.29 14.16
CA ALA A 180 -11.85 -11.12 15.36
C ALA A 180 -10.64 -10.90 16.28
N VAL A 181 -9.43 -10.91 15.74
CA VAL A 181 -8.18 -10.67 16.48
C VAL A 181 -8.15 -9.26 17.04
N TYR A 182 -8.52 -8.26 16.23
CA TYR A 182 -8.62 -6.87 16.69
C TYR A 182 -9.56 -6.72 17.89
N ASN A 183 -10.73 -7.32 17.83
CA ASN A 183 -11.69 -7.29 18.93
C ASN A 183 -11.18 -8.05 20.16
N GLN A 184 -10.54 -9.21 19.95
CA GLN A 184 -9.99 -9.99 21.04
C GLN A 184 -8.86 -9.24 21.76
N GLU A 185 -7.93 -8.62 21.01
CA GLU A 185 -6.88 -7.79 21.60
C GLU A 185 -7.45 -6.62 22.39
N ALA A 186 -8.49 -5.95 21.87
CA ALA A 186 -9.13 -4.84 22.58
C ALA A 186 -9.80 -5.31 23.89
N ILE A 187 -10.39 -6.51 23.90
CA ILE A 187 -10.96 -7.14 25.09
C ILE A 187 -9.86 -7.48 26.10
N ASP A 188 -8.78 -8.09 25.63
CA ASP A 188 -7.65 -8.50 26.48
C ASP A 188 -6.95 -7.29 27.10
N ASP A 189 -6.78 -6.19 26.35
CA ASP A 189 -6.23 -4.92 26.84
C ASP A 189 -7.11 -4.34 27.96
N LYS A 190 -8.44 -4.25 27.75
CA LYS A 190 -9.38 -3.76 28.76
C LYS A 190 -9.37 -4.65 30.01
N ASN A 191 -9.38 -5.95 29.82
CA ASN A 191 -9.34 -6.91 30.91
C ASN A 191 -8.03 -6.84 31.71
N SER A 192 -6.90 -6.59 31.04
CA SER A 192 -5.60 -6.42 31.69
C SER A 192 -5.59 -5.18 32.62
N VAL A 193 -6.12 -4.05 32.14
CA VAL A 193 -6.25 -2.83 32.95
C VAL A 193 -7.22 -3.06 34.11
N ALA A 194 -8.36 -3.72 33.85
CA ALA A 194 -9.36 -3.97 34.87
C ALA A 194 -8.86 -4.94 35.96
N ARG A 195 -8.13 -6.00 35.61
CA ARG A 195 -7.49 -6.91 36.57
C ARG A 195 -6.46 -6.21 37.45
N ASN A 196 -5.59 -5.38 36.84
CA ASN A 196 -4.64 -4.60 37.63
C ASN A 196 -5.36 -3.66 38.63
N THR A 197 -6.48 -3.07 38.19
CA THR A 197 -7.32 -2.24 39.06
C THR A 197 -7.97 -3.07 40.19
N GLU A 198 -8.44 -4.28 39.90
CA GLU A 198 -8.99 -5.22 40.88
C GLU A 198 -7.95 -5.59 41.96
N ASP A 199 -6.76 -5.97 41.53
CA ASP A 199 -5.66 -6.35 42.43
C ASP A 199 -5.29 -5.17 43.35
N PHE A 200 -5.19 -3.96 42.83
CA PHE A 200 -4.94 -2.74 43.58
C PHE A 200 -6.05 -2.49 44.62
N ILE A 201 -7.33 -2.59 44.23
CA ILE A 201 -8.47 -2.37 45.12
C ILE A 201 -8.50 -3.44 46.19
N ALA A 202 -8.26 -4.72 45.85
CA ALA A 202 -8.24 -5.83 46.80
C ALA A 202 -7.16 -5.64 47.88
N GLU A 203 -5.91 -5.34 47.49
CA GLU A 203 -4.81 -5.02 48.41
C GLU A 203 -5.20 -3.88 49.36
N ARG A 204 -5.88 -2.88 48.80
CA ARG A 204 -6.25 -1.71 49.58
C ARG A 204 -7.39 -1.96 50.56
N ILE A 205 -8.40 -2.73 50.18
CA ILE A 205 -9.49 -3.18 51.05
C ILE A 205 -8.93 -3.97 52.25
N GLU A 206 -7.99 -4.91 51.98
CA GLU A 206 -7.34 -5.71 53.01
C GLU A 206 -6.58 -4.80 54.02
N SER A 207 -5.79 -3.87 53.49
CA SER A 207 -5.06 -2.90 54.34
C SER A 207 -6.00 -2.05 55.20
N LEU A 208 -7.09 -1.54 54.59
CA LEU A 208 -8.09 -0.73 55.32
C LEU A 208 -8.85 -1.53 56.37
N SER A 209 -9.17 -2.80 56.10
CA SER A 209 -9.82 -3.67 57.08
C SER A 209 -8.95 -3.88 58.32
N LYS A 210 -7.64 -4.08 58.12
CA LYS A 210 -6.67 -4.17 59.23
C LYS A 210 -6.60 -2.84 60.03
N ASP A 211 -6.56 -1.74 59.31
CA ASP A 211 -6.53 -0.40 59.91
C ASP A 211 -7.79 -0.07 60.70
N LEU A 212 -8.99 -0.43 60.16
CA LEU A 212 -10.26 -0.23 60.86
C LEU A 212 -10.31 -1.01 62.15
N SER A 213 -9.92 -2.28 62.15
CA SER A 213 -9.89 -3.11 63.36
C SER A 213 -8.92 -2.51 64.43
N GLY A 214 -7.81 -1.90 64.01
CA GLY A 214 -6.88 -1.20 64.89
C GLY A 214 -7.51 0.06 65.51
N VAL A 215 -8.25 0.85 64.71
CA VAL A 215 -8.97 2.05 65.16
C VAL A 215 -10.10 1.70 66.09
N ASP A 216 -10.89 0.66 65.79
CA ASP A 216 -11.98 0.16 66.62
C ASP A 216 -11.45 -0.26 68.01
N SER A 217 -10.35 -0.98 68.06
CA SER A 217 -9.69 -1.40 69.29
C SER A 217 -9.23 -0.17 70.10
N ARG A 218 -8.74 0.85 69.44
CA ARG A 218 -8.31 2.11 70.09
C ARG A 218 -9.49 2.93 70.63
N ILE A 219 -10.61 2.98 69.92
CA ILE A 219 -11.86 3.62 70.39
C ILE A 219 -12.39 2.87 71.59
N ALA A 220 -12.41 1.53 71.56
CA ALA A 220 -12.86 0.69 72.71
C ALA A 220 -12.00 0.98 73.94
N GLN A 221 -10.66 1.07 73.81
CA GLN A 221 -9.76 1.43 74.93
C GLN A 221 -10.03 2.80 75.45
N LEU A 222 -10.22 3.82 74.57
CA LEU A 222 -10.50 5.20 75.02
C LEU A 222 -11.87 5.32 75.70
N LYS A 223 -12.90 4.57 75.24
CA LYS A 223 -14.23 4.52 75.88
C LYS A 223 -14.22 3.84 77.26
N VAL A 224 -13.47 2.74 77.41
CA VAL A 224 -13.30 2.11 78.75
C VAL A 224 -12.67 3.05 79.77
N ASN A 225 -11.70 3.84 79.30
CA ASN A 225 -11.04 4.83 80.21
C ASN A 225 -11.92 6.06 80.50
N ASN A 226 -13.06 6.27 79.83
CA ASN A 226 -13.91 7.47 79.92
C ASN A 226 -15.37 7.17 80.35
N MET A 227 -15.64 6.15 81.14
CA MET A 227 -17.00 5.78 81.54
C MET A 227 -17.78 6.82 82.34
N ASN A 228 -17.32 8.09 82.47
CA ASN A 228 -17.94 9.11 83.35
C ASN A 228 -18.36 10.42 82.68
N SER A 229 -18.52 10.56 81.38
CA SER A 229 -19.09 11.83 80.88
C SER A 229 -19.96 11.58 79.61
N GLN A 230 -21.28 11.68 79.85
CA GLN A 230 -22.27 11.94 78.83
C GLN A 230 -22.54 13.42 78.73
N MET A 231 -22.42 13.99 77.50
CA MET A 231 -23.14 15.23 77.19
C MET A 231 -23.37 15.36 75.67
N PHE A 232 -24.62 15.60 75.34
CA PHE A 232 -25.15 15.73 73.97
C PHE A 232 -25.05 17.18 73.49
N SER A 233 -24.80 17.45 72.25
CA SER A 233 -25.06 18.70 71.55
C SER A 233 -25.54 18.49 70.10
N ASP A 234 -26.47 19.36 69.73
CA ASP A 234 -27.40 19.33 68.61
C ASP A 234 -26.72 19.47 67.23
N PRO A 235 -27.15 18.68 66.18
CA PRO A 235 -26.25 18.40 65.09
C PRO A 235 -26.56 19.02 63.70
N THR A 236 -27.52 19.93 63.55
CA THR A 236 -28.04 20.15 62.18
C THR A 236 -27.27 21.14 61.30
N THR A 237 -26.53 22.10 61.85
CA THR A 237 -25.77 23.11 61.05
C THR A 237 -24.30 22.69 60.84
N SER A 238 -23.75 21.86 61.71
CA SER A 238 -22.38 21.37 61.64
C SER A 238 -22.21 20.22 60.64
N LEU A 239 -23.28 19.47 60.32
CA LEU A 239 -23.26 18.29 59.46
C LEU A 239 -22.74 18.56 58.03
N GLN A 240 -23.06 19.73 57.45
CA GLN A 240 -22.62 20.05 56.10
C GLN A 240 -21.13 20.39 56.00
N PHE A 241 -20.61 21.12 57.02
CA PHE A 241 -19.18 21.44 57.10
C PHE A 241 -18.35 20.19 57.42
N VAL A 242 -18.83 19.32 58.29
CA VAL A 242 -18.23 18.01 58.58
C VAL A 242 -18.23 17.12 57.34
N LYS A 243 -19.32 17.11 56.59
CA LYS A 243 -19.39 16.36 55.33
C LYS A 243 -18.39 16.85 54.30
N ASN A 244 -18.30 18.19 54.10
CA ASN A 244 -17.34 18.77 53.17
C ASN A 244 -15.88 18.51 53.57
N ALA A 245 -15.60 18.52 54.89
CA ALA A 245 -14.27 18.19 55.41
C ALA A 245 -13.93 16.70 55.19
N ASN A 246 -14.88 15.79 55.44
CA ASN A 246 -14.72 14.35 55.21
C ASN A 246 -14.52 14.03 53.72
N ASP A 247 -15.28 14.68 52.83
CA ASP A 247 -15.12 14.52 51.39
C ASP A 247 -13.74 14.98 50.91
N ALA A 248 -13.21 16.11 51.47
CA ALA A 248 -11.87 16.57 51.18
C ALA A 248 -10.79 15.59 51.69
N ASP A 249 -10.97 15.06 52.90
CA ASP A 249 -10.08 14.04 53.49
C ASP A 249 -10.05 12.75 52.66
N LEU A 250 -11.22 12.31 52.17
CA LEU A 250 -11.35 11.15 51.30
C LEU A 250 -10.56 11.34 49.99
N GLN A 251 -10.74 12.49 49.31
CA GLN A 251 -10.04 12.79 48.08
C GLN A 251 -8.51 12.90 48.27
N VAL A 252 -8.04 13.49 49.35
CA VAL A 252 -6.60 13.52 49.70
C VAL A 252 -6.07 12.12 49.94
N SER A 253 -6.84 11.26 50.61
CA SER A 253 -6.46 9.88 50.88
C SER A 253 -6.35 9.07 49.57
N LEU A 254 -7.33 9.18 48.67
CA LEU A 254 -7.32 8.54 47.36
C LEU A 254 -6.11 8.97 46.53
N ALA A 255 -5.88 10.29 46.42
CA ALA A 255 -4.75 10.81 45.64
C ALA A 255 -3.39 10.34 46.18
N ASN A 256 -3.21 10.37 47.53
CA ASN A 256 -1.97 9.88 48.17
C ASN A 256 -1.76 8.36 47.92
N GLN A 257 -2.82 7.58 47.85
CA GLN A 257 -2.72 6.14 47.55
C GLN A 257 -2.17 5.89 46.17
N ILE A 258 -2.62 6.65 45.15
CA ILE A 258 -2.12 6.54 43.80
C ILE A 258 -0.65 6.96 43.72
N VAL A 259 -0.29 8.07 44.40
CA VAL A 259 1.12 8.51 44.47
C VAL A 259 2.00 7.42 45.11
N ALA A 260 1.54 6.82 46.20
CA ALA A 260 2.28 5.73 46.88
C ALA A 260 2.42 4.50 45.97
N TYR A 261 1.36 4.15 45.24
CA TYR A 261 1.43 3.06 44.23
C TYR A 261 2.46 3.37 43.15
N MET A 262 2.43 4.56 42.56
CA MET A 262 3.37 4.98 41.52
C MET A 262 4.84 5.02 41.97
N HIS A 263 5.08 5.29 43.27
CA HIS A 263 6.43 5.20 43.82
C HIS A 263 6.92 3.76 44.01
N ARG A 264 6.02 2.83 44.31
CA ARG A 264 6.36 1.41 44.49
C ARG A 264 6.54 0.64 43.15
N MET A 265 5.80 1.07 42.11
CA MET A 265 5.86 0.40 40.83
C MET A 265 7.26 0.47 40.16
N ASN A 266 7.72 -0.60 39.57
CA ASN A 266 9.02 -0.72 38.93
C ASN A 266 9.11 -0.11 37.52
N GLY A 267 8.11 0.66 37.10
CA GLY A 267 8.10 1.42 35.84
C GLY A 267 7.67 0.66 34.60
N GLN A 268 7.33 -0.62 34.72
CA GLN A 268 6.82 -1.46 33.61
C GLN A 268 5.47 -2.10 33.95
N GLU A 269 4.70 -1.44 34.77
CA GLU A 269 3.40 -1.88 35.25
C GLU A 269 2.30 -0.90 34.81
N LEU A 270 1.08 -1.42 34.67
CA LEU A 270 -0.09 -0.59 34.41
C LEU A 270 -0.46 0.21 35.67
N ILE A 271 -0.89 1.45 35.47
CA ILE A 271 -1.43 2.26 36.56
C ILE A 271 -2.91 1.93 36.72
N PRO A 272 -3.41 1.69 37.95
CA PRO A 272 -4.82 1.44 38.20
C PRO A 272 -5.71 2.55 37.59
N SER A 273 -6.72 2.17 36.85
CA SER A 273 -7.71 3.08 36.28
C SER A 273 -8.95 3.15 37.22
N ASN A 274 -9.82 4.14 37.01
CA ASN A 274 -11.05 4.31 37.80
C ASN A 274 -10.81 4.41 39.32
N THR A 275 -9.76 5.14 39.69
CA THR A 275 -9.30 5.28 41.07
C THR A 275 -10.18 6.19 41.93
N GLY A 276 -11.22 6.80 41.36
CA GLY A 276 -12.12 7.73 42.06
C GLY A 276 -11.58 9.13 42.26
N LEU A 277 -10.46 9.47 41.65
CA LEU A 277 -10.02 10.86 41.60
C LEU A 277 -11.02 11.69 40.80
N ALA A 278 -11.38 12.84 41.31
CA ALA A 278 -12.32 13.73 40.61
C ALA A 278 -11.69 14.53 39.46
N ASP A 279 -10.37 14.38 39.22
CA ASP A 279 -9.63 15.07 38.17
C ASP A 279 -9.59 14.24 36.88
N ALA A 280 -10.39 14.65 35.89
CA ALA A 280 -10.47 14.00 34.59
C ALA A 280 -9.16 14.11 33.80
N GLY A 281 -8.36 15.14 33.99
CA GLY A 281 -7.06 15.33 33.33
C GLY A 281 -6.06 14.26 33.75
N ILE A 282 -5.96 13.98 35.05
CA ILE A 282 -5.10 12.92 35.59
C ILE A 282 -5.59 11.54 35.13
N GLN A 283 -6.91 11.30 35.12
CA GLN A 283 -7.46 10.04 34.57
C GLN A 283 -7.11 9.85 33.11
N GLY A 284 -7.18 10.89 32.28
CA GLY A 284 -6.76 10.85 30.87
C GLY A 284 -5.25 10.56 30.70
N GLN A 285 -4.40 11.17 31.55
CA GLN A 285 -2.95 10.88 31.52
C GLN A 285 -2.67 9.42 31.91
N ILE A 286 -3.37 8.88 32.90
CA ILE A 286 -3.25 7.46 33.30
C ILE A 286 -3.70 6.54 32.15
N ALA A 287 -4.81 6.82 31.48
CA ALA A 287 -5.28 6.03 30.34
C ALA A 287 -4.25 6.02 29.21
N ASN A 288 -3.73 7.19 28.83
CA ASN A 288 -2.70 7.29 27.79
C ASN A 288 -1.40 6.54 28.16
N TYR A 289 -0.99 6.58 29.43
CA TYR A 289 0.15 5.80 29.91
C TYR A 289 -0.11 4.29 29.78
N ASN A 290 -1.29 3.83 30.20
CA ASN A 290 -1.66 2.43 30.14
C ASN A 290 -1.71 1.92 28.68
N ASP A 291 -2.29 2.69 27.76
CA ASP A 291 -2.28 2.37 26.32
C ASP A 291 -0.85 2.22 25.79
N LYS A 292 0.04 3.14 26.18
CA LYS A 292 1.44 3.08 25.76
C LYS A 292 2.19 1.92 26.41
N MET A 293 1.84 1.58 27.65
CA MET A 293 2.41 0.42 28.36
C MET A 293 1.98 -0.90 27.74
N LEU A 294 0.72 -1.03 27.32
CA LEU A 294 0.24 -2.20 26.58
C LEU A 294 0.95 -2.36 25.24
N GLN A 295 1.19 -1.25 24.51
CA GLN A 295 2.02 -1.28 23.29
C GLN A 295 3.44 -1.75 23.58
N TYR A 296 4.06 -1.26 24.66
CA TYR A 296 5.38 -1.69 25.11
C TYR A 296 5.43 -3.21 25.35
N GLN A 297 4.46 -3.74 26.10
CA GLN A 297 4.39 -5.18 26.42
C GLN A 297 4.24 -6.04 25.16
N LYS A 298 3.43 -5.62 24.18
CA LYS A 298 3.26 -6.32 22.89
C LYS A 298 4.56 -6.36 22.09
N ILE A 299 5.25 -5.22 21.99
CA ILE A 299 6.53 -5.15 21.24
C ILE A 299 7.63 -5.92 21.98
N GLN A 300 7.66 -5.90 23.31
CA GLN A 300 8.62 -6.64 24.12
C GLN A 300 8.51 -8.16 23.89
N ALA A 301 7.31 -8.68 23.68
CA ALA A 301 7.09 -10.09 23.40
C ALA A 301 7.63 -10.53 22.02
N SER A 302 7.72 -9.60 21.06
CA SER A 302 8.10 -9.87 19.66
C SER A 302 9.51 -9.36 19.28
N SER A 303 10.15 -8.52 20.09
CA SER A 303 11.39 -7.83 19.75
C SER A 303 12.44 -7.92 20.85
N GLY A 304 13.73 -7.99 20.46
CA GLY A 304 14.85 -7.92 21.41
C GLY A 304 14.95 -6.56 22.12
N LYS A 305 15.60 -6.55 23.29
CA LYS A 305 15.75 -5.36 24.16
C LYS A 305 16.47 -4.18 23.51
N ASP A 306 17.26 -4.42 22.48
CA ASP A 306 18.07 -3.39 21.79
C ASP A 306 17.36 -2.74 20.60
N ASN A 307 16.06 -2.98 20.42
CA ASN A 307 15.28 -2.36 19.37
C ASN A 307 15.13 -0.84 19.62
N PRO A 308 15.51 0.03 18.67
CA PRO A 308 15.40 1.50 18.81
C PRO A 308 13.99 1.96 19.20
N VAL A 309 12.95 1.30 18.71
CA VAL A 309 11.54 1.59 19.04
C VAL A 309 11.26 1.32 20.52
N MET A 310 11.85 0.25 21.10
CA MET A 310 11.70 -0.05 22.52
C MET A 310 12.34 1.01 23.40
N ILE A 311 13.49 1.55 22.99
CA ILE A 311 14.16 2.65 23.72
C ILE A 311 13.30 3.90 23.68
N GLU A 312 12.73 4.25 22.55
CA GLU A 312 11.86 5.41 22.39
C GLU A 312 10.58 5.30 23.25
N ILE A 313 9.91 4.14 23.21
CA ILE A 313 8.71 3.88 24.02
C ILE A 313 9.05 3.94 25.51
N THR A 314 10.17 3.36 25.94
CA THR A 314 10.61 3.39 27.34
C THR A 314 10.86 4.83 27.82
N ASN A 315 11.52 5.64 27.01
CA ASN A 315 11.74 7.06 27.30
C ASN A 315 10.41 7.83 27.41
N SER A 316 9.49 7.56 26.49
CA SER A 316 8.14 8.15 26.51
C SER A 316 7.37 7.76 27.78
N LEU A 317 7.37 6.49 28.17
CA LEU A 317 6.73 5.98 29.38
C LEU A 317 7.31 6.63 30.64
N ASN A 318 8.63 6.76 30.72
CA ASN A 318 9.29 7.43 31.85
C ASN A 318 8.90 8.92 31.95
N SER A 319 8.82 9.61 30.82
CA SER A 319 8.37 10.99 30.75
C SER A 319 6.91 11.12 31.18
N MET A 320 6.02 10.26 30.68
CA MET A 320 4.60 10.25 31.05
C MET A 320 4.42 9.96 32.55
N ARG A 321 5.15 8.97 33.08
CA ARG A 321 5.14 8.67 34.54
C ARG A 321 5.54 9.87 35.37
N SER A 322 6.62 10.56 34.98
CA SER A 322 7.07 11.78 35.66
C SER A 322 6.00 12.88 35.62
N THR A 323 5.36 13.07 34.47
CA THR A 323 4.28 14.07 34.31
C THR A 323 3.07 13.71 35.17
N ILE A 324 2.65 12.45 35.21
CA ILE A 324 1.53 11.99 36.06
C ILE A 324 1.85 12.20 37.54
N LEU A 325 3.07 11.85 37.98
CA LEU A 325 3.49 12.10 39.36
C LEU A 325 3.47 13.59 39.72
N GLN A 326 3.93 14.45 38.83
CA GLN A 326 3.90 15.89 39.02
C GLN A 326 2.45 16.41 39.09
N SER A 327 1.57 15.97 38.18
CA SER A 327 0.15 16.33 38.19
C SER A 327 -0.53 15.86 39.47
N LEU A 328 -0.29 14.62 39.90
CA LEU A 328 -0.81 14.07 41.16
C LEU A 328 -0.34 14.87 42.39
N ASN A 329 0.94 15.19 42.47
CA ASN A 329 1.48 16.00 43.57
C ASN A 329 0.86 17.40 43.60
N THR A 330 0.69 18.04 42.44
CA THR A 330 0.00 19.34 42.35
C THR A 330 -1.46 19.22 42.78
N TYR A 331 -2.14 18.16 42.36
CA TYR A 331 -3.53 17.87 42.76
C TYR A 331 -3.64 17.61 44.26
N VAL A 332 -2.75 16.80 44.85
CA VAL A 332 -2.69 16.57 46.31
C VAL A 332 -2.50 17.89 47.06
N ASN A 333 -1.63 18.76 46.58
CA ASN A 333 -1.43 20.07 47.24
C ASN A 333 -2.68 20.95 47.15
N SER A 334 -3.39 20.95 46.03
CA SER A 334 -4.66 21.67 45.88
C SER A 334 -5.75 21.11 46.80
N LEU A 335 -5.81 19.77 46.92
CA LEU A 335 -6.74 19.08 47.81
C LEU A 335 -6.42 19.37 49.28
N ARG A 336 -5.14 19.38 49.68
CA ARG A 336 -4.72 19.77 51.04
C ARG A 336 -5.11 21.20 51.40
N LEU A 337 -5.06 22.12 50.43
CA LEU A 337 -5.54 23.48 50.63
C LEU A 337 -7.06 23.50 50.84
N LYS A 338 -7.82 22.75 50.03
CA LYS A 338 -9.29 22.60 50.21
C LYS A 338 -9.61 21.96 51.56
N GLN A 339 -8.87 20.91 51.94
CA GLN A 339 -8.96 20.24 53.24
C GLN A 339 -8.73 21.22 54.39
N SER A 340 -7.64 21.98 54.35
CA SER A 340 -7.32 23.01 55.39
C SER A 340 -8.43 24.07 55.50
N ASN A 341 -8.97 24.52 54.35
CA ASN A 341 -10.08 25.48 54.34
C ASN A 341 -11.37 24.87 54.92
N ALA A 342 -11.70 23.62 54.57
CA ALA A 342 -12.87 22.91 55.09
C ALA A 342 -12.75 22.70 56.60
N HIS A 343 -11.58 22.29 57.10
CA HIS A 343 -11.32 22.16 58.51
C HIS A 343 -11.35 23.50 59.27
N SER A 344 -10.87 24.57 58.64
CA SER A 344 -10.98 25.92 59.23
C SER A 344 -12.43 26.37 59.35
N GLN A 345 -13.27 26.06 58.38
CA GLN A 345 -14.73 26.34 58.43
C GLN A 345 -15.43 25.48 59.47
N GLU A 346 -15.13 24.18 59.53
CA GLU A 346 -15.60 23.27 60.57
C GLU A 346 -15.20 23.77 61.98
N GLY A 347 -13.93 24.13 62.18
CA GLY A 347 -13.42 24.64 63.41
C GLY A 347 -14.08 25.98 63.87
N ARG A 348 -14.44 26.85 62.90
CA ARG A 348 -15.20 28.08 63.18
C ARG A 348 -16.66 27.78 63.55
N ALA A 349 -17.27 26.79 62.86
CA ALA A 349 -18.66 26.38 63.14
C ALA A 349 -18.78 25.68 64.53
N THR A 350 -17.74 24.92 64.91
CA THR A 350 -17.67 24.23 66.21
C THR A 350 -16.99 25.03 67.33
N GLY A 351 -16.29 26.10 66.97
CA GLY A 351 -15.49 26.91 67.93
C GLY A 351 -16.27 27.71 68.98
N GLY A 352 -17.61 27.70 68.91
CA GLY A 352 -18.48 28.20 70.01
C GLY A 352 -18.57 27.29 71.24
N MET A 353 -17.95 26.06 71.17
CA MET A 353 -17.95 25.06 72.24
C MET A 353 -16.56 24.97 72.91
N SER A 354 -16.14 26.01 73.56
CA SER A 354 -14.77 26.16 74.13
C SER A 354 -14.54 25.48 75.51
N ALA A 355 -15.12 24.32 75.77
CA ALA A 355 -14.87 23.61 77.03
C ALA A 355 -14.89 22.05 76.88
N ILE A 356 -14.34 21.51 75.81
CA ILE A 356 -14.23 20.06 75.67
C ILE A 356 -12.90 19.59 76.29
N PRO A 357 -12.92 18.62 77.26
CA PRO A 357 -11.70 18.04 77.81
C PRO A 357 -10.82 17.41 76.73
N SER A 358 -9.49 17.45 76.91
CA SER A 358 -8.51 16.92 75.91
C SER A 358 -8.74 15.45 75.48
N GLN A 359 -9.38 14.67 76.32
CA GLN A 359 -9.74 13.31 76.12
C GLN A 359 -10.92 13.14 75.11
N GLU A 360 -11.95 14.02 75.19
CA GLU A 360 -13.05 14.03 74.20
C GLU A 360 -12.59 14.45 72.84
N LYS A 361 -11.62 15.37 72.74
CA LYS A 361 -10.96 15.68 71.46
C LYS A 361 -10.29 14.47 70.86
N ALA A 362 -9.61 13.64 71.65
CA ALA A 362 -8.96 12.42 71.19
C ALA A 362 -9.96 11.38 70.70
N ILE A 363 -11.10 11.19 71.37
CA ILE A 363 -12.17 10.28 70.93
C ILE A 363 -12.80 10.78 69.64
N THR A 364 -13.10 12.08 69.55
CA THR A 364 -13.68 12.71 68.36
C THR A 364 -12.76 12.54 67.14
N GLU A 365 -11.44 12.79 67.31
CA GLU A 365 -10.46 12.64 66.23
C GLU A 365 -10.33 11.18 65.77
N VAL A 366 -10.28 10.21 66.72
CA VAL A 366 -10.19 8.79 66.37
C VAL A 366 -11.50 8.29 65.74
N SER A 367 -12.68 8.75 66.23
CA SER A 367 -13.97 8.43 65.61
C SER A 367 -14.10 9.00 64.19
N ARG A 368 -13.56 10.18 63.95
CA ARG A 368 -13.48 10.77 62.63
C ARG A 368 -12.57 9.95 61.68
N GLN A 369 -11.41 9.53 62.16
CA GLN A 369 -10.53 8.64 61.40
C GLN A 369 -11.22 7.31 61.06
N GLN A 370 -12.02 6.76 61.97
CA GLN A 370 -12.86 5.60 61.76
C GLN A 370 -13.85 5.87 60.61
N GLN A 371 -14.64 6.96 60.70
CA GLN A 371 -15.62 7.32 59.67
C GLN A 371 -14.99 7.47 58.27
N ILE A 372 -13.84 8.17 58.17
CA ILE A 372 -13.13 8.34 56.91
C ILE A 372 -12.70 6.98 56.33
N LYS A 373 -12.12 6.12 57.19
CA LYS A 373 -11.68 4.76 56.75
C LYS A 373 -12.87 3.89 56.36
N GLU A 374 -13.99 3.97 57.07
CA GLU A 374 -15.21 3.26 56.73
C GLU A 374 -15.82 3.74 55.41
N GLN A 375 -15.92 5.05 55.20
CA GLN A 375 -16.36 5.61 53.90
C GLN A 375 -15.44 5.21 52.77
N LEU A 376 -14.13 5.22 52.95
CA LEU A 376 -13.15 4.78 51.97
C LEU A 376 -13.29 3.27 51.67
N TYR A 377 -13.51 2.47 52.72
CA TYR A 377 -13.74 1.03 52.57
C TYR A 377 -15.00 0.75 51.74
N LEU A 378 -16.13 1.38 52.07
CA LEU A 378 -17.37 1.24 51.29
C LEU A 378 -17.24 1.77 49.88
N TYR A 379 -16.52 2.87 49.69
CA TYR A 379 -16.21 3.40 48.36
C TYR A 379 -15.42 2.40 47.50
N LEU A 380 -14.35 1.81 48.06
CA LEU A 380 -13.54 0.81 47.37
C LEU A 380 -14.33 -0.47 47.08
N LEU A 381 -15.23 -0.91 47.95
CA LEU A 381 -16.14 -2.00 47.68
C LEU A 381 -17.02 -1.70 46.46
N ASN A 382 -17.63 -0.52 46.40
CA ASN A 382 -18.42 -0.11 45.25
C ASN A 382 -17.57 -0.06 43.96
N LYS A 383 -16.34 0.44 44.04
CA LYS A 383 -15.42 0.45 42.89
C LYS A 383 -14.99 -0.95 42.44
N ARG A 384 -14.84 -1.88 43.39
CA ARG A 384 -14.59 -3.29 43.07
C ARG A 384 -15.76 -3.89 42.31
N GLU A 385 -17.01 -3.68 42.77
CA GLU A 385 -18.20 -4.18 42.05
C GLU A 385 -18.36 -3.51 40.67
N GLU A 386 -18.11 -2.21 40.55
CA GLU A 386 -18.11 -1.49 39.26
C GLU A 386 -17.06 -2.07 38.29
N ASN A 387 -15.84 -2.34 38.78
CA ASN A 387 -14.78 -2.95 37.98
C ASN A 387 -15.10 -4.39 37.59
N ALA A 388 -15.71 -5.18 38.47
CA ALA A 388 -16.18 -6.53 38.17
C ALA A 388 -17.28 -6.53 37.09
N LEU A 389 -18.19 -5.55 37.14
CA LEU A 389 -19.18 -5.35 36.07
C LEU A 389 -18.52 -4.98 34.74
N GLN A 390 -17.51 -4.13 34.72
CA GLN A 390 -16.75 -3.79 33.51
C GLN A 390 -16.07 -5.03 32.91
N LEU A 391 -15.48 -5.89 33.73
CA LEU A 391 -14.92 -7.17 33.27
C LEU A 391 -15.98 -8.09 32.68
N ALA A 392 -17.18 -8.15 33.28
CA ALA A 392 -18.26 -9.02 32.82
C ALA A 392 -18.92 -8.55 31.50
N ILE A 393 -18.93 -7.23 31.23
CA ILE A 393 -19.64 -6.59 30.11
C ILE A 393 -18.64 -6.04 29.08
N THR A 394 -17.46 -6.61 28.95
CA THR A 394 -16.47 -6.10 27.99
C THR A 394 -16.98 -6.31 26.58
N GLU A 395 -17.42 -5.24 25.92
CA GLU A 395 -17.88 -5.24 24.54
C GLU A 395 -16.69 -5.08 23.58
N PRO A 396 -16.77 -5.72 22.38
CA PRO A 396 -15.77 -5.55 21.33
C PRO A 396 -15.75 -4.10 20.80
N ASN A 397 -14.60 -3.63 20.40
CA ASN A 397 -14.44 -2.27 19.88
C ASN A 397 -15.09 -2.08 18.51
N ALA A 398 -15.03 -3.09 17.65
CA ALA A 398 -15.61 -3.06 16.32
C ALA A 398 -16.78 -4.01 16.18
N LYS A 399 -17.89 -3.51 15.66
CA LYS A 399 -19.06 -4.30 15.29
C LYS A 399 -19.10 -4.48 13.80
N VAL A 400 -19.18 -5.73 13.36
CA VAL A 400 -19.34 -6.06 11.94
C VAL A 400 -20.74 -5.61 11.49
N ILE A 401 -20.78 -4.65 10.56
CA ILE A 401 -22.04 -4.14 9.96
C ILE A 401 -22.41 -5.04 8.79
N GLU A 402 -21.44 -5.34 7.93
CA GLU A 402 -21.61 -6.19 6.76
C GLU A 402 -20.56 -7.32 6.80
N LYS A 403 -20.98 -8.54 6.53
CA LYS A 403 -20.08 -9.70 6.51
C LYS A 403 -19.15 -9.62 5.31
N SER A 404 -17.92 -10.11 5.49
CA SER A 404 -16.95 -10.23 4.41
C SER A 404 -17.54 -11.05 3.26
N ALA A 405 -17.57 -10.48 2.08
CA ALA A 405 -18.05 -11.09 0.85
C ALA A 405 -17.06 -10.84 -0.28
N SER A 406 -17.08 -11.71 -1.29
CA SER A 406 -16.25 -11.53 -2.47
C SER A 406 -16.76 -10.37 -3.31
N ALA A 407 -15.88 -9.42 -3.59
CA ALA A 407 -16.14 -8.34 -4.54
C ALA A 407 -15.89 -8.75 -6.02
N GLY A 408 -15.51 -10.01 -6.24
CA GLY A 408 -15.17 -10.55 -7.54
C GLY A 408 -13.69 -10.34 -7.92
N GLN A 409 -13.36 -10.72 -9.15
CA GLN A 409 -11.98 -10.67 -9.66
C GLN A 409 -11.53 -9.22 -9.90
N VAL A 410 -10.54 -8.78 -9.14
CA VAL A 410 -9.94 -7.43 -9.25
C VAL A 410 -8.88 -7.39 -10.36
N SER A 411 -8.10 -8.47 -10.51
CA SER A 411 -7.03 -8.59 -11.51
C SER A 411 -6.94 -10.04 -12.02
N PRO A 412 -6.68 -10.27 -13.32
CA PRO A 412 -6.59 -9.28 -14.38
C PRO A 412 -7.95 -8.67 -14.75
N ASN A 413 -8.01 -7.37 -14.92
CA ASN A 413 -9.25 -6.69 -15.33
C ASN A 413 -9.50 -6.94 -16.82
N GLN A 414 -10.50 -7.77 -17.15
CA GLN A 414 -10.84 -8.18 -18.51
C GLN A 414 -11.08 -6.98 -19.43
N THR A 415 -11.77 -5.95 -18.94
CA THR A 415 -12.05 -4.73 -19.72
C THR A 415 -10.77 -4.00 -20.11
N ARG A 416 -9.80 -3.90 -19.21
CA ARG A 416 -8.50 -3.25 -19.48
C ARG A 416 -7.67 -4.06 -20.48
N ILE A 417 -7.67 -5.39 -20.36
CA ILE A 417 -6.95 -6.27 -21.30
C ILE A 417 -7.55 -6.17 -22.69
N VAL A 418 -8.88 -6.22 -22.81
CA VAL A 418 -9.56 -6.08 -24.11
C VAL A 418 -9.31 -4.69 -24.70
N ALA A 419 -9.40 -3.63 -23.91
CA ALA A 419 -9.10 -2.27 -24.36
C ALA A 419 -7.64 -2.14 -24.85
N LEU A 420 -6.68 -2.70 -24.11
CA LEU A 420 -5.26 -2.71 -24.51
C LEU A 420 -5.05 -3.52 -25.78
N GLY A 421 -5.74 -4.68 -25.92
CA GLY A 421 -5.71 -5.50 -27.12
C GLY A 421 -6.26 -4.75 -28.34
N ILE A 422 -7.35 -4.01 -28.20
CA ILE A 422 -7.92 -3.19 -29.27
C ILE A 422 -6.95 -2.05 -29.65
N ILE A 423 -6.38 -1.35 -28.66
CA ILE A 423 -5.42 -0.26 -28.91
C ILE A 423 -4.19 -0.79 -29.67
N LEU A 424 -3.60 -1.88 -29.21
CA LEU A 424 -2.45 -2.49 -29.87
C LEU A 424 -2.81 -3.05 -31.24
N GLY A 425 -4.00 -3.66 -31.38
CA GLY A 425 -4.50 -4.19 -32.64
C GLY A 425 -4.76 -3.12 -33.71
N LEU A 426 -5.07 -1.88 -33.31
CA LEU A 426 -5.22 -0.74 -34.23
C LEU A 426 -3.90 0.01 -34.45
N ALA A 427 -3.10 0.15 -33.41
CA ALA A 427 -1.82 0.89 -33.48
C ALA A 427 -0.79 0.17 -34.36
N PHE A 428 -0.73 -1.17 -34.31
CA PHE A 428 0.23 -1.93 -35.10
C PHE A 428 0.04 -1.76 -36.61
N PRO A 429 -1.16 -1.96 -37.20
CA PRO A 429 -1.39 -1.70 -38.63
C PRO A 429 -1.15 -0.24 -39.00
N ALA A 430 -1.57 0.72 -38.17
CA ALA A 430 -1.32 2.14 -38.41
C ALA A 430 0.18 2.46 -38.47
N LEU A 431 0.97 1.90 -37.57
CA LEU A 431 2.43 2.04 -37.57
C LEU A 431 3.04 1.41 -38.82
N MET A 432 2.57 0.24 -39.23
CA MET A 432 3.04 -0.42 -40.47
C MET A 432 2.74 0.41 -41.71
N ILE A 433 1.53 0.97 -41.80
CA ILE A 433 1.16 1.87 -42.91
C ILE A 433 2.03 3.12 -42.89
N TYR A 434 2.24 3.74 -41.73
CA TYR A 434 3.12 4.90 -41.58
C TYR A 434 4.56 4.59 -42.02
N LEU A 435 5.09 3.44 -41.60
CA LEU A 435 6.44 2.99 -41.98
C LEU A 435 6.55 2.75 -43.49
N MET A 436 5.51 2.16 -44.10
CA MET A 436 5.44 1.95 -45.55
C MET A 436 5.43 3.29 -46.32
N PHE A 437 4.62 4.27 -45.89
CA PHE A 437 4.65 5.63 -46.45
C PHE A 437 6.00 6.32 -46.24
N TRP A 438 6.61 6.17 -45.08
CA TRP A 438 7.93 6.73 -44.79
C TRP A 438 9.03 6.11 -45.68
N ILE A 439 9.02 4.80 -45.89
CA ILE A 439 9.92 4.11 -46.82
C ILE A 439 9.68 4.58 -48.27
N GLN A 440 8.44 4.75 -48.69
CA GLN A 440 8.11 5.29 -50.01
C GLN A 440 8.58 6.74 -50.21
N SER A 441 8.54 7.54 -49.18
CA SER A 441 9.04 8.94 -49.21
C SER A 441 10.58 9.05 -49.38
N LEU A 442 11.31 7.99 -49.06
CA LEU A 442 12.75 7.87 -49.29
C LEU A 442 13.10 7.45 -50.75
N ASP A 443 12.06 7.09 -51.55
CA ASP A 443 12.27 6.70 -52.96
C ASP A 443 12.51 7.95 -53.82
N THR A 444 13.76 8.15 -54.19
CA THR A 444 14.22 9.29 -55.01
C THR A 444 14.18 8.99 -56.51
N LEU A 445 13.59 7.86 -56.94
CA LEU A 445 13.50 7.47 -58.35
C LEU A 445 12.39 8.24 -59.06
N ILE A 446 12.75 8.87 -60.21
CA ILE A 446 11.79 9.51 -61.11
C ILE A 446 11.13 8.41 -61.95
N ARG A 447 9.83 8.16 -61.77
CA ARG A 447 9.06 7.14 -62.46
C ARG A 447 7.98 7.67 -63.40
N SER A 448 7.58 8.93 -63.16
CA SER A 448 6.53 9.55 -63.94
C SER A 448 6.79 11.04 -64.19
N ARG A 449 6.06 11.57 -65.13
CA ARG A 449 6.05 13.01 -65.40
C ARG A 449 5.72 13.86 -64.16
N ARG A 450 4.81 13.37 -63.33
CA ARG A 450 4.43 14.09 -62.07
C ARG A 450 5.59 14.23 -61.11
N ASP A 451 6.45 13.22 -61.03
CA ASP A 451 7.61 13.27 -60.12
C ASP A 451 8.55 14.45 -60.47
N ILE A 452 8.59 14.86 -61.74
CA ILE A 452 9.36 16.03 -62.21
C ILE A 452 8.56 17.30 -61.95
N GLU A 453 7.29 17.35 -62.32
CA GLU A 453 6.45 18.54 -62.19
C GLU A 453 6.24 18.92 -60.70
N ASP A 454 6.15 17.95 -59.81
CA ASP A 454 5.98 18.20 -58.35
C ASP A 454 7.26 18.62 -57.65
N ASN A 455 8.43 18.30 -58.19
CA ASN A 455 9.74 18.55 -57.57
C ASN A 455 10.58 19.63 -58.27
N THR A 456 10.18 20.10 -59.47
CA THR A 456 10.94 21.12 -60.24
C THR A 456 9.99 22.04 -61.00
N ASP A 457 10.45 23.30 -61.22
CA ASP A 457 9.78 24.28 -62.08
C ASP A 457 10.07 24.08 -63.58
N LEU A 458 10.66 22.96 -63.94
CA LEU A 458 11.05 22.67 -65.33
C LEU A 458 9.82 22.18 -66.13
N SER A 459 9.65 22.76 -67.33
CA SER A 459 8.58 22.32 -68.24
C SER A 459 8.92 21.00 -68.88
N VAL A 460 8.10 19.97 -68.63
CA VAL A 460 8.23 18.66 -69.29
C VAL A 460 7.75 18.78 -70.73
N ILE A 461 8.67 18.68 -71.68
CA ILE A 461 8.41 18.84 -73.12
C ILE A 461 7.75 17.61 -73.72
N GLY A 462 8.08 16.44 -73.22
CA GLY A 462 7.48 15.16 -73.66
C GLY A 462 8.13 13.95 -73.03
N GLU A 463 7.51 12.83 -73.20
CA GLU A 463 7.95 11.53 -72.72
C GLU A 463 8.21 10.61 -73.91
N VAL A 464 9.32 9.89 -73.88
CA VAL A 464 9.64 8.92 -74.91
C VAL A 464 9.54 7.52 -74.29
N PRO A 465 8.66 6.66 -74.80
CA PRO A 465 8.51 5.31 -74.29
C PRO A 465 9.75 4.44 -74.60
N GLU A 466 9.94 3.42 -73.80
CA GLU A 466 10.98 2.43 -73.99
C GLU A 466 10.82 1.67 -75.32
N LYS A 467 11.95 1.29 -75.94
CA LYS A 467 11.92 0.51 -77.19
C LYS A 467 11.19 -0.82 -76.98
N PRO A 468 10.35 -1.21 -77.97
CA PRO A 468 9.74 -2.52 -77.90
C PRO A 468 10.77 -3.65 -77.96
N ALA A 469 10.50 -4.74 -77.22
CA ALA A 469 11.36 -5.91 -77.24
C ALA A 469 11.58 -6.42 -78.71
N GLY A 470 12.81 -6.71 -79.05
CA GLY A 470 13.22 -7.13 -80.43
C GLY A 470 13.66 -6.00 -81.36
N GLN A 471 13.58 -4.73 -80.94
CA GLN A 471 14.13 -3.57 -81.66
C GLN A 471 15.31 -2.90 -80.99
N GLU A 472 15.86 -3.57 -80.00
CA GLU A 472 16.90 -3.02 -79.09
C GLU A 472 18.17 -2.59 -79.85
N SER A 473 18.47 -3.24 -80.99
CA SER A 473 19.65 -2.96 -81.87
C SER A 473 19.46 -1.83 -82.87
N LYS A 474 18.22 -1.34 -83.05
CA LYS A 474 17.95 -0.27 -84.02
C LYS A 474 18.12 1.10 -83.37
N GLU A 475 19.15 1.84 -83.72
CA GLU A 475 19.39 3.19 -83.21
C GLU A 475 18.51 4.22 -83.92
N ILE A 476 18.14 4.04 -85.16
CA ILE A 476 17.19 4.89 -85.89
C ILE A 476 15.84 4.20 -85.94
N VAL A 477 14.86 4.76 -85.27
CA VAL A 477 13.47 4.22 -85.19
C VAL A 477 12.46 5.04 -85.98
N VAL A 478 12.81 6.29 -86.32
CA VAL A 478 11.94 7.18 -87.07
C VAL A 478 12.00 6.90 -88.55
N THR A 479 10.84 6.57 -89.16
CA THR A 479 10.68 6.36 -90.60
C THR A 479 9.61 7.34 -91.11
N GLU A 480 9.65 7.68 -92.42
CA GLU A 480 8.71 8.63 -93.07
C GLU A 480 7.23 8.27 -92.82
N THR A 481 6.92 6.99 -92.76
CA THR A 481 5.55 6.48 -92.64
C THR A 481 5.28 5.82 -91.27
N GLY A 482 6.24 5.92 -90.29
CA GLY A 482 6.18 5.25 -88.99
C GLY A 482 5.08 5.80 -88.15
N ARG A 483 4.20 4.90 -87.68
CA ARG A 483 3.11 5.21 -86.67
C ARG A 483 3.35 4.50 -85.36
N ASP A 484 4.60 4.22 -85.10
CA ASP A 484 4.96 3.63 -83.77
C ASP A 484 4.98 4.67 -82.67
N ARG A 485 4.86 4.17 -81.43
CA ARG A 485 4.73 5.02 -80.23
C ARG A 485 5.90 6.00 -80.03
N ILE A 486 7.12 5.55 -80.40
CA ILE A 486 8.31 6.39 -80.22
C ILE A 486 8.32 7.53 -81.27
N SER A 487 8.03 7.22 -82.58
CA SER A 487 7.94 8.23 -83.62
C SER A 487 6.86 9.28 -83.31
N GLU A 488 5.73 8.87 -82.75
CA GLU A 488 4.66 9.78 -82.36
C GLU A 488 5.08 10.66 -81.18
N ALA A 489 5.72 10.06 -80.13
CA ALA A 489 6.27 10.82 -79.01
C ALA A 489 7.28 11.90 -79.46
N LEU A 490 8.16 11.55 -80.40
CA LEU A 490 9.14 12.49 -80.97
C LEU A 490 8.49 13.60 -81.81
N ARG A 491 7.42 13.34 -82.53
CA ARG A 491 6.61 14.36 -83.23
C ARG A 491 5.98 15.33 -82.23
N ILE A 492 5.44 14.83 -81.12
CA ILE A 492 4.88 15.63 -80.05
C ILE A 492 5.97 16.52 -79.45
N ILE A 493 7.14 15.94 -79.09
CA ILE A 493 8.29 16.69 -78.55
C ILE A 493 8.72 17.79 -79.49
N ARG A 494 8.87 17.51 -80.81
CA ARG A 494 9.19 18.50 -81.83
C ARG A 494 8.16 19.62 -81.85
N SER A 495 6.88 19.31 -81.81
CA SER A 495 5.81 20.31 -81.78
C SER A 495 5.88 21.18 -80.56
N ASN A 496 6.12 20.57 -79.39
CA ASN A 496 6.22 21.28 -78.13
C ASN A 496 7.48 22.19 -78.11
N LEU A 497 8.60 21.72 -78.67
CA LEU A 497 9.82 22.52 -78.79
C LEU A 497 9.59 23.80 -79.64
N ASP A 498 8.72 23.77 -80.68
CA ASP A 498 8.39 24.93 -81.48
C ASP A 498 7.64 26.00 -80.66
N TYR A 499 6.97 25.66 -79.55
CA TYR A 499 6.32 26.56 -78.62
C TYR A 499 7.28 27.08 -77.53
N VAL A 500 8.15 26.22 -77.02
CA VAL A 500 9.06 26.52 -75.91
C VAL A 500 10.28 27.35 -76.36
N LEU A 501 10.77 27.07 -77.54
CA LEU A 501 11.95 27.79 -78.07
C LEU A 501 11.52 29.12 -78.75
N PRO A 502 12.10 30.25 -78.35
CA PRO A 502 11.75 31.55 -78.90
C PRO A 502 12.09 31.62 -80.39
N LYS A 503 11.22 32.22 -81.22
CA LYS A 503 11.45 32.49 -82.62
C LYS A 503 12.37 33.74 -82.76
N LYS A 504 13.66 33.54 -83.04
CA LYS A 504 14.59 34.58 -83.31
C LYS A 504 14.80 34.69 -84.83
N GLY A 505 14.09 35.61 -85.53
CA GLY A 505 14.32 36.01 -86.90
C GLY A 505 14.61 34.86 -87.89
N SER A 506 15.65 35.07 -88.77
CA SER A 506 16.14 34.09 -89.76
C SER A 506 17.28 33.22 -89.23
N GLU A 507 17.69 33.37 -87.98
CA GLU A 507 18.78 32.57 -87.40
C GLU A 507 18.35 31.17 -87.04
N GLY A 508 19.23 30.17 -87.20
CA GLY A 508 19.01 28.80 -86.81
C GLY A 508 18.82 28.64 -85.31
N ARG A 509 18.02 27.68 -84.87
CA ARG A 509 17.85 27.34 -83.46
C ARG A 509 18.93 26.33 -83.07
N VAL A 510 19.49 26.48 -81.88
CA VAL A 510 20.44 25.55 -81.28
C VAL A 510 19.75 24.87 -80.13
N LEU A 511 19.68 23.51 -80.19
CA LEU A 511 19.13 22.66 -79.15
C LEU A 511 20.28 21.81 -78.57
N GLN A 512 20.56 21.96 -77.31
CA GLN A 512 21.52 21.13 -76.59
C GLN A 512 20.79 20.05 -75.80
N LEU A 513 21.20 18.79 -75.96
CA LEU A 513 20.71 17.66 -75.18
C LEU A 513 21.81 17.22 -74.20
N THR A 514 21.43 17.09 -72.94
CA THR A 514 22.31 16.57 -71.90
C THR A 514 21.59 15.56 -71.05
N SER A 515 22.31 14.80 -70.26
CA SER A 515 21.75 13.84 -69.31
C SER A 515 22.60 13.76 -68.04
N THR A 516 22.00 13.29 -66.95
CA THR A 516 22.68 13.22 -65.65
C THR A 516 23.64 12.05 -65.57
N THR A 517 23.30 10.92 -66.20
CA THR A 517 24.13 9.72 -66.22
C THR A 517 24.38 9.22 -67.65
N ALA A 518 25.35 8.31 -67.79
CA ALA A 518 25.62 7.64 -69.07
C ALA A 518 24.48 6.64 -69.40
N SER A 519 24.19 6.48 -70.70
CA SER A 519 23.22 5.50 -71.24
C SER A 519 21.73 5.86 -70.98
N GLU A 520 21.37 7.08 -70.64
CA GLU A 520 19.98 7.58 -70.53
C GLU A 520 19.29 7.84 -71.89
N GLY A 521 19.92 7.52 -73.00
CA GLY A 521 19.34 7.67 -74.34
C GLY A 521 19.56 9.01 -75.00
N LYS A 522 20.47 9.84 -74.48
CA LYS A 522 20.83 11.18 -75.01
C LYS A 522 21.09 11.21 -76.51
N SER A 523 22.03 10.35 -76.99
CA SER A 523 22.40 10.26 -78.41
C SER A 523 21.27 9.69 -79.27
N PHE A 524 20.53 8.72 -78.74
CA PHE A 524 19.33 8.15 -79.38
C PHE A 524 18.26 9.24 -79.59
N LEU A 525 17.96 10.00 -78.56
CA LEU A 525 16.96 11.07 -78.60
C LEU A 525 17.41 12.18 -79.56
N ALA A 526 18.69 12.60 -79.51
CA ALA A 526 19.22 13.64 -80.38
C ALA A 526 19.10 13.28 -81.87
N LEU A 527 19.52 12.06 -82.25
CA LEU A 527 19.46 11.58 -83.60
C LEU A 527 18.02 11.48 -84.13
N ASN A 528 17.15 10.80 -83.36
CA ASN A 528 15.78 10.56 -83.79
C ASN A 528 14.92 11.85 -83.81
N LEU A 529 15.18 12.81 -82.91
CA LEU A 529 14.56 14.11 -82.93
C LEU A 529 15.02 14.95 -84.12
N ALA A 530 16.32 14.89 -84.46
CA ALA A 530 16.87 15.54 -85.63
C ALA A 530 16.23 15.01 -86.92
N LEU A 531 16.12 13.69 -87.04
CA LEU A 531 15.46 13.05 -88.16
C LEU A 531 13.95 13.41 -88.25
N THR A 532 13.25 13.44 -87.12
CA THR A 532 11.84 13.85 -87.07
C THR A 532 11.67 15.30 -87.49
N THR A 533 12.65 16.16 -87.17
CA THR A 533 12.66 17.57 -87.54
C THR A 533 13.00 17.77 -89.04
N ALA A 534 13.93 16.98 -89.56
CA ALA A 534 14.27 16.97 -91.00
C ALA A 534 13.12 16.49 -91.88
N GLN A 535 12.39 15.44 -91.46
CA GLN A 535 11.17 14.98 -92.12
C GLN A 535 10.07 16.05 -92.18
N ALA A 536 10.05 16.98 -91.30
CA ALA A 536 9.13 18.17 -91.35
C ALA A 536 9.64 19.31 -92.22
N GLY A 537 10.62 19.06 -93.10
CA GLY A 537 11.15 20.02 -94.07
C GLY A 537 12.15 21.01 -93.53
N LYS A 538 12.63 20.83 -92.32
CA LYS A 538 13.64 21.72 -91.69
C LYS A 538 15.04 21.22 -92.03
N LYS A 539 16.00 22.16 -92.25
CA LYS A 539 17.42 21.86 -92.35
C LYS A 539 17.98 21.65 -90.96
N VAL A 540 18.54 20.48 -90.69
CA VAL A 540 19.04 20.12 -89.34
C VAL A 540 20.51 19.72 -89.49
N VAL A 541 21.35 20.20 -88.57
CA VAL A 541 22.75 19.78 -88.40
C VAL A 541 22.86 19.17 -87.00
N CYS A 542 23.36 17.95 -86.91
CA CYS A 542 23.68 17.30 -85.64
C CYS A 542 25.20 17.43 -85.38
N VAL A 543 25.55 17.90 -84.19
CA VAL A 543 26.94 17.99 -83.74
C VAL A 543 27.10 17.12 -82.49
N ASP A 544 28.00 16.15 -82.58
CA ASP A 544 28.34 15.31 -81.44
C ASP A 544 29.47 15.99 -80.66
N LEU A 545 29.11 16.49 -79.48
CA LEU A 545 30.03 17.12 -78.51
C LEU A 545 30.44 16.18 -77.38
N ASP A 546 30.08 14.89 -77.44
CA ASP A 546 30.58 13.91 -76.50
C ASP A 546 32.01 13.49 -76.86
N LEU A 547 32.99 14.34 -76.49
CA LEU A 547 34.40 14.13 -76.73
C LEU A 547 34.95 12.84 -76.08
N ARG A 548 34.24 12.25 -75.17
CA ARG A 548 34.69 11.07 -74.45
C ARG A 548 34.25 9.74 -75.09
N LYS A 549 33.00 9.70 -75.54
CA LYS A 549 32.37 8.47 -76.10
C LYS A 549 31.51 8.78 -77.33
N GLY A 550 31.96 9.70 -78.20
CA GLY A 550 31.25 10.09 -79.41
C GLY A 550 30.88 8.87 -80.28
N ARG A 551 29.59 8.47 -80.23
CA ARG A 551 29.05 7.32 -80.99
C ARG A 551 28.09 7.71 -82.10
N PHE A 552 27.97 8.99 -82.37
CA PHE A 552 26.98 9.48 -83.31
C PHE A 552 27.25 9.02 -84.73
N SER A 553 28.54 8.96 -85.15
CA SER A 553 28.98 8.41 -86.44
C SER A 553 28.65 6.89 -86.61
N ASP A 554 28.73 6.13 -85.48
CA ASP A 554 28.41 4.70 -85.49
C ASP A 554 26.91 4.44 -85.76
N TYR A 555 26.04 5.35 -85.24
CA TYR A 555 24.60 5.22 -85.45
C TYR A 555 24.13 5.51 -86.86
N VAL A 556 24.87 6.30 -87.64
CA VAL A 556 24.54 6.66 -89.03
C VAL A 556 25.44 6.00 -90.02
N ASN A 557 26.25 5.01 -89.63
CA ASN A 557 27.18 4.27 -90.49
C ASN A 557 28.07 5.13 -91.39
N ILE A 558 28.51 6.26 -90.88
CA ILE A 558 29.47 7.18 -91.59
C ILE A 558 30.86 6.80 -91.10
N SER A 559 31.70 6.39 -92.03
CA SER A 559 33.12 6.13 -91.78
C SER A 559 33.82 7.42 -91.30
N ASN A 560 34.49 7.37 -90.14
CA ASN A 560 35.16 8.48 -89.53
C ASN A 560 36.44 8.83 -90.31
N ASN A 561 36.34 9.77 -91.26
CA ASN A 561 37.47 10.20 -92.10
C ASN A 561 38.44 11.19 -91.40
N GLY A 562 38.50 11.14 -90.08
CA GLY A 562 39.56 11.80 -89.33
C GLY A 562 39.45 13.31 -89.15
N ILE A 563 38.52 14.04 -89.72
CA ILE A 563 38.30 15.46 -89.56
C ILE A 563 36.99 15.71 -88.82
N GLY A 564 37.05 15.92 -87.56
CA GLY A 564 35.93 16.27 -86.70
C GLY A 564 36.08 17.58 -86.01
N VAL A 565 35.10 17.98 -85.14
CA VAL A 565 35.11 19.25 -84.42
C VAL A 565 36.40 19.42 -83.60
N SER A 566 36.94 18.35 -83.05
CA SER A 566 38.18 18.33 -82.28
C SER A 566 39.48 18.62 -83.13
N ALA A 567 39.40 18.46 -84.46
CA ALA A 567 40.46 18.75 -85.34
C ALA A 567 40.39 20.22 -85.90
N SER A 568 39.23 20.88 -85.63
CA SER A 568 38.96 22.25 -86.04
C SER A 568 39.13 23.26 -84.92
N LEU A 569 39.28 22.78 -83.67
CA LEU A 569 39.63 23.54 -82.49
C LEU A 569 41.12 23.47 -82.26
#